data_9b33f82ea10bd443cad42384c8a20d44
#
_entry.id   9b33f82ea10bd443cad42384c8a20d44
#
_cell.length_a   1.000
_cell.length_b   1.000
_cell.length_c   1.000
_cell.angle_alpha   90.00
_cell.angle_beta   90.00
_cell.angle_gamma   90.00
#
_symmetry.space_group_name_H-M   'P 1'
#
loop_
_entity.id
_entity.type
_entity.pdbx_description
1 polymer ?
#
loop_
_entity_poly.entity_id
_entity_poly.type
_entity_poly.pdbx_seq_one_letter_code
_entity_poly.pdbx_strand_id
1 'polypeptide(L)'
;AQATPIFNLFELGIRPGQTTAYDAVGQNNIGVSVGNEAGALAMYSAKQKGNPHMVYMVEIYADESAYRTHTASPQYKEFLRRSPDILTDHKKKIALVPQYLADKKVEQTPTTINNLVIVDVKPGQNDAFRAVVMPEMAQSMRVENGVRAIYAATAKDAPNRWYFYE
;
A
#
# COMPACT_ATOMS: atom_id res chain seq x y z
N ALA A 1 14.25 21.66 3.72
CA ALA A 1 13.85 20.69 2.69
C ALA A 1 12.62 19.93 3.18
N GLN A 2 11.61 19.78 2.33
CA GLN A 2 10.45 18.96 2.65
C GLN A 2 10.84 17.48 2.64
N ALA A 3 10.39 16.75 3.66
CA ALA A 3 10.55 15.32 3.71
C ALA A 3 9.80 14.66 2.54
N THR A 4 10.43 13.68 1.90
CA THR A 4 9.81 12.95 0.79
C THR A 4 9.13 11.70 1.34
N PRO A 5 7.81 11.54 1.15
CA PRO A 5 7.11 10.33 1.53
C PRO A 5 7.68 9.10 0.80
N ILE A 6 7.66 7.98 1.49
CA ILE A 6 8.03 6.68 0.94
C ILE A 6 6.77 5.90 0.67
N PHE A 7 6.63 5.40 -0.55
CA PHE A 7 5.50 4.57 -0.96
C PHE A 7 6.05 3.26 -1.51
N ASN A 8 5.85 2.17 -0.78
CA ASN A 8 6.31 0.83 -1.16
C ASN A 8 5.13 -0.09 -1.44
N LEU A 9 5.28 -0.92 -2.45
CA LEU A 9 4.38 -2.02 -2.74
C LEU A 9 5.18 -3.32 -2.71
N PHE A 10 4.71 -4.27 -1.92
CA PHE A 10 5.26 -5.63 -1.91
C PHE A 10 4.25 -6.59 -2.51
N GLU A 11 4.71 -7.42 -3.44
CA GLU A 11 3.96 -8.55 -3.95
C GLU A 11 4.50 -9.81 -3.30
N LEU A 12 3.66 -10.50 -2.53
CA LEU A 12 4.06 -11.63 -1.69
C LEU A 12 3.25 -12.87 -2.03
N GLY A 13 3.93 -14.01 -2.11
CA GLY A 13 3.27 -15.31 -2.22
C GLY A 13 3.02 -15.89 -0.83
N ILE A 14 1.82 -16.46 -0.62
CA ILE A 14 1.45 -17.12 0.63
C ILE A 14 1.48 -18.64 0.41
N ARG A 15 2.11 -19.37 1.34
CA ARG A 15 2.15 -20.84 1.28
C ARG A 15 0.74 -21.42 1.38
N PRO A 16 0.45 -22.55 0.70
CA PRO A 16 -0.82 -23.24 0.85
C PRO A 16 -1.17 -23.51 2.32
N GLY A 17 -2.40 -23.23 2.71
CA GLY A 17 -2.87 -23.42 4.09
C GLY A 17 -2.46 -22.32 5.07
N GLN A 18 -1.73 -21.27 4.64
CA GLN A 18 -1.21 -20.23 5.53
C GLN A 18 -1.91 -18.88 5.39
N THR A 19 -3.02 -18.81 4.67
CA THR A 19 -3.74 -17.54 4.46
C THR A 19 -4.28 -16.96 5.78
N THR A 20 -4.79 -17.80 6.68
CA THR A 20 -5.28 -17.35 7.98
C THR A 20 -4.13 -16.83 8.86
N ALA A 21 -2.99 -17.54 8.87
CA ALA A 21 -1.80 -17.11 9.60
C ALA A 21 -1.26 -15.79 9.05
N TYR A 22 -1.24 -15.63 7.72
CA TYR A 22 -0.83 -14.38 7.09
C TYR A 22 -1.74 -13.23 7.52
N ASP A 23 -3.06 -13.43 7.47
CA ASP A 23 -4.02 -12.39 7.85
C ASP A 23 -3.81 -11.95 9.29
N ALA A 24 -3.60 -12.89 10.22
CA ALA A 24 -3.39 -12.57 11.63
C ALA A 24 -2.11 -11.76 11.87
N VAL A 25 -0.99 -12.21 11.29
CA VAL A 25 0.31 -11.55 11.47
C VAL A 25 0.35 -10.22 10.73
N GLY A 26 -0.22 -10.17 9.52
CA GLY A 26 -0.30 -8.96 8.72
C GLY A 26 -1.17 -7.89 9.38
N GLN A 27 -2.34 -8.25 9.87
CA GLN A 27 -3.23 -7.31 10.56
C GLN A 27 -2.62 -6.78 11.85
N ASN A 28 -1.89 -7.63 12.59
CA ASN A 28 -1.18 -7.17 13.79
C ASN A 28 -0.11 -6.14 13.43
N ASN A 29 0.72 -6.42 12.42
CA ASN A 29 1.74 -5.48 11.96
C ASN A 29 1.11 -4.16 11.52
N ILE A 30 0.07 -4.21 10.69
CA ILE A 30 -0.62 -3.02 10.19
C ILE A 30 -1.26 -2.23 11.33
N GLY A 31 -2.07 -2.89 12.16
CA GLY A 31 -2.82 -2.22 13.21
C GLY A 31 -1.94 -1.55 14.26
N VAL A 32 -0.91 -2.25 14.72
CA VAL A 32 0.02 -1.71 15.71
C VAL A 32 0.86 -0.58 15.11
N SER A 33 1.31 -0.74 13.87
CA SER A 33 2.17 0.26 13.22
C SER A 33 1.41 1.55 12.94
N VAL A 34 0.24 1.47 12.31
CA VAL A 34 -0.55 2.66 12.01
C VAL A 34 -1.05 3.34 13.28
N GLY A 35 -1.38 2.54 14.32
CA GLY A 35 -1.86 3.08 15.60
C GLY A 35 -0.78 3.73 16.46
N ASN A 36 0.47 3.24 16.41
CA ASN A 36 1.53 3.65 17.33
C ASN A 36 2.68 4.42 16.69
N GLU A 37 2.84 4.34 15.38
CA GLU A 37 3.93 5.01 14.65
C GLU A 37 3.38 6.22 13.91
N ALA A 38 3.69 7.41 14.38
CA ALA A 38 3.17 8.66 13.80
C ALA A 38 3.56 8.81 12.32
N GLY A 39 4.70 8.28 11.92
CA GLY A 39 5.19 8.36 10.54
C GLY A 39 4.71 7.23 9.63
N ALA A 40 4.05 6.19 10.14
CA ALA A 40 3.39 5.16 9.33
C ALA A 40 2.01 5.68 8.93
N LEU A 41 1.93 6.32 7.77
CA LEU A 41 0.74 7.04 7.34
C LEU A 41 -0.37 6.11 6.89
N ALA A 42 -0.01 5.02 6.21
CA ALA A 42 -0.97 4.04 5.72
C ALA A 42 -0.28 2.70 5.48
N MET A 43 -0.98 1.62 5.81
CA MET A 43 -0.55 0.26 5.50
C MET A 43 -1.79 -0.56 5.16
N TYR A 44 -1.74 -1.25 4.02
CA TYR A 44 -2.87 -2.04 3.54
C TYR A 44 -2.38 -3.36 2.97
N SER A 45 -3.17 -4.41 3.17
CA SER A 45 -2.94 -5.71 2.56
C SER A 45 -4.16 -6.09 1.73
N ALA A 46 -3.95 -6.44 0.46
CA ALA A 46 -5.01 -6.83 -0.45
C ALA A 46 -4.64 -8.11 -1.20
N LYS A 47 -5.49 -9.12 -1.14
CA LYS A 47 -5.30 -10.36 -1.90
C LYS A 47 -5.62 -10.12 -3.37
N GLN A 48 -4.87 -10.77 -4.25
CA GLN A 48 -5.13 -10.68 -5.68
C GLN A 48 -6.48 -11.33 -6.00
N LYS A 49 -7.28 -10.66 -6.81
CA LYS A 49 -8.56 -11.20 -7.25
C LYS A 49 -8.35 -12.50 -8.02
N GLY A 50 -9.02 -13.57 -7.58
CA GLY A 50 -8.89 -14.89 -8.19
C GLY A 50 -7.67 -15.69 -7.75
N ASN A 51 -6.79 -15.14 -6.91
CA ASN A 51 -5.64 -15.86 -6.37
C ASN A 51 -5.36 -15.44 -4.92
N PRO A 52 -5.98 -16.12 -3.92
CA PRO A 52 -5.82 -15.74 -2.52
C PRO A 52 -4.42 -16.03 -1.95
N HIS A 53 -3.55 -16.72 -2.69
CA HIS A 53 -2.17 -16.99 -2.31
C HIS A 53 -1.19 -15.94 -2.83
N MET A 54 -1.69 -14.90 -3.49
CA MET A 54 -0.91 -13.74 -3.89
C MET A 54 -1.49 -12.50 -3.25
N VAL A 55 -0.65 -11.75 -2.56
CA VAL A 55 -1.08 -10.56 -1.81
C VAL A 55 -0.19 -9.38 -2.12
N TYR A 56 -0.80 -8.19 -2.10
CA TYR A 56 -0.08 -6.92 -2.18
C TYR A 56 -0.10 -6.24 -0.81
N MET A 57 1.06 -5.86 -0.32
CA MET A 57 1.20 -5.03 0.89
C MET A 57 1.60 -3.63 0.45
N VAL A 58 0.75 -2.65 0.75
CA VAL A 58 0.98 -1.23 0.46
C VAL A 58 1.42 -0.54 1.74
N GLU A 59 2.50 0.23 1.68
CA GLU A 59 3.04 0.94 2.82
C GLU A 59 3.40 2.37 2.45
N ILE A 60 2.94 3.33 3.23
CA ILE A 60 3.25 4.74 3.03
C ILE A 60 3.80 5.30 4.33
N TYR A 61 5.01 5.86 4.26
CA TYR A 61 5.70 6.49 5.39
C TYR A 61 5.93 7.97 5.10
N ALA A 62 5.93 8.77 6.15
CA ALA A 62 6.16 10.21 6.04
C ALA A 62 7.54 10.55 5.47
N ASP A 63 8.57 9.76 5.83
CA ASP A 63 9.94 9.96 5.41
C ASP A 63 10.79 8.70 5.69
N GLU A 64 12.08 8.80 5.39
CA GLU A 64 13.04 7.71 5.64
C GLU A 64 13.17 7.38 7.12
N SER A 65 13.12 8.37 7.99
CA SER A 65 13.19 8.17 9.44
C SER A 65 12.01 7.32 9.94
N ALA A 66 10.80 7.61 9.44
CA ALA A 66 9.60 6.83 9.76
C ALA A 66 9.72 5.39 9.29
N TYR A 67 10.27 5.18 8.10
CA TYR A 67 10.52 3.84 7.57
C TYR A 67 11.50 3.07 8.47
N ARG A 68 12.60 3.70 8.89
CA ARG A 68 13.56 3.07 9.80
C ARG A 68 12.95 2.75 11.16
N THR A 69 12.09 3.62 11.68
CA THR A 69 11.36 3.36 12.92
C THR A 69 10.49 2.11 12.79
N HIS A 70 9.79 1.97 11.66
CA HIS A 70 8.96 0.80 11.41
C HIS A 70 9.81 -0.49 11.33
N THR A 71 10.90 -0.49 10.59
CA THR A 71 11.74 -1.68 10.43
C THR A 71 12.44 -2.10 11.73
N ALA A 72 12.55 -1.22 12.71
CA ALA A 72 13.08 -1.52 14.04
C ALA A 72 11.99 -1.93 15.05
N SER A 73 10.71 -1.88 14.65
CA SER A 73 9.59 -2.12 15.57
C SER A 73 9.43 -3.60 15.93
N PRO A 74 8.89 -3.88 17.13
CA PRO A 74 8.65 -5.26 17.56
C PRO A 74 7.65 -6.00 16.67
N GLN A 75 6.59 -5.34 16.23
CA GLN A 75 5.57 -5.96 15.38
C GLN A 75 6.11 -6.31 13.99
N TYR A 76 6.98 -5.48 13.42
CA TYR A 76 7.64 -5.80 12.16
C TYR A 76 8.61 -6.96 12.31
N LYS A 77 9.39 -6.98 13.39
CA LYS A 77 10.31 -8.10 13.69
C LYS A 77 9.54 -9.41 13.88
N GLU A 78 8.38 -9.37 14.53
CA GLU A 78 7.51 -10.54 14.67
C GLU A 78 6.99 -11.00 13.30
N PHE A 79 6.58 -10.09 12.44
CA PHE A 79 6.20 -10.42 11.07
C PHE A 79 7.34 -11.11 10.34
N LEU A 80 8.56 -10.58 10.43
CA LEU A 80 9.74 -11.20 9.80
C LEU A 80 10.04 -12.57 10.37
N ARG A 81 9.91 -12.75 11.69
CA ARG A 81 10.16 -14.02 12.35
C ARG A 81 9.20 -15.12 11.87
N ARG A 82 7.95 -14.76 11.60
CA ARG A 82 6.91 -15.68 11.16
C ARG A 82 6.92 -15.92 9.65
N SER A 83 7.50 -15.00 8.89
CA SER A 83 7.45 -15.00 7.42
C SER A 83 7.95 -16.30 6.77
N PRO A 84 9.06 -16.93 7.21
CA PRO A 84 9.54 -18.16 6.56
C PRO A 84 8.54 -19.30 6.53
N ASP A 85 7.66 -19.38 7.53
CA ASP A 85 6.64 -20.44 7.63
C ASP A 85 5.35 -20.09 6.86
N ILE A 86 5.16 -18.82 6.54
CA ILE A 86 3.91 -18.29 5.96
C ILE A 86 4.07 -17.95 4.49
N LEU A 87 5.20 -17.35 4.11
CA LEU A 87 5.43 -16.84 2.76
C LEU A 87 6.25 -17.81 1.91
N THR A 88 6.01 -17.78 0.60
CA THR A 88 6.85 -18.46 -0.38
C THR A 88 8.10 -17.63 -0.66
N ASP A 89 8.96 -18.12 -1.56
CA ASP A 89 10.12 -17.36 -2.03
C ASP A 89 9.73 -16.17 -2.92
N HIS A 90 8.48 -16.11 -3.35
CA HIS A 90 8.01 -14.99 -4.17
C HIS A 90 7.83 -13.74 -3.31
N LYS A 91 8.79 -12.84 -3.41
CA LYS A 91 8.77 -11.55 -2.73
C LYS A 91 9.33 -10.49 -3.68
N LYS A 92 8.44 -9.63 -4.18
CA LYS A 92 8.83 -8.56 -5.09
C LYS A 92 8.52 -7.21 -4.44
N LYS A 93 9.55 -6.37 -4.31
CA LYS A 93 9.40 -4.98 -3.86
C LYS A 93 9.31 -4.09 -5.09
N ILE A 94 8.27 -3.29 -5.17
CA ILE A 94 8.08 -2.28 -6.21
C ILE A 94 8.19 -0.92 -5.55
N ALA A 95 9.29 -0.20 -5.82
CA ALA A 95 9.45 1.16 -5.34
C ALA A 95 8.57 2.10 -6.16
N LEU A 96 7.79 2.92 -5.47
CA LEU A 96 6.80 3.81 -6.09
C LEU A 96 7.15 5.27 -5.83
N VAL A 97 6.82 6.12 -6.82
CA VAL A 97 6.91 7.57 -6.70
C VAL A 97 5.50 8.09 -6.43
N PRO A 98 5.25 8.69 -5.26
CA PRO A 98 3.92 9.22 -4.95
C PRO A 98 3.48 10.29 -5.94
N GLN A 99 2.23 10.21 -6.40
CA GLN A 99 1.62 11.21 -7.26
C GLN A 99 0.46 11.91 -6.54
N TYR A 100 -0.29 11.19 -5.74
CA TYR A 100 -1.40 11.73 -4.96
C TYR A 100 -1.60 10.89 -3.70
N LEU A 101 -1.64 11.55 -2.55
CA LEU A 101 -1.85 10.90 -1.25
C LEU A 101 -2.92 11.67 -0.50
N ALA A 102 -4.06 11.05 -0.26
CA ALA A 102 -5.13 11.66 0.53
C ALA A 102 -5.90 10.61 1.30
N ASP A 103 -6.20 10.89 2.56
CA ASP A 103 -7.07 10.06 3.38
C ASP A 103 -7.89 10.91 4.35
N LYS A 104 -8.95 10.30 4.87
CA LYS A 104 -9.84 10.91 5.87
C LYS A 104 -9.60 10.35 7.26
N LYS A 105 -8.50 9.63 7.47
CA LYS A 105 -8.12 8.97 8.73
C LYS A 105 -9.26 8.15 9.32
N VAL A 106 -9.68 7.13 8.60
CA VAL A 106 -10.76 6.26 9.04
C VAL A 106 -10.24 4.89 9.39
N GLU A 107 -10.71 4.36 10.51
CA GLU A 107 -10.43 3.00 10.91
C GLU A 107 -11.03 2.02 9.91
N GLN A 108 -10.25 1.03 9.49
CA GLN A 108 -10.75 -0.02 8.62
C GLN A 108 -11.60 -1.00 9.42
N THR A 109 -12.74 -1.37 8.84
CA THR A 109 -13.66 -2.35 9.40
C THR A 109 -13.78 -3.55 8.45
N PRO A 110 -14.39 -4.67 8.86
CA PRO A 110 -14.61 -5.80 7.96
C PRO A 110 -15.45 -5.48 6.73
N THR A 111 -16.21 -4.39 6.74
CA THR A 111 -17.03 -3.95 5.60
C THR A 111 -16.33 -2.91 4.72
N THR A 112 -15.13 -2.47 5.07
CA THR A 112 -14.36 -1.55 4.25
C THR A 112 -13.90 -2.25 2.97
N ILE A 113 -14.16 -1.63 1.82
CA ILE A 113 -13.75 -2.15 0.51
C ILE A 113 -12.46 -1.48 0.10
N ASN A 114 -11.45 -2.29 -0.21
CA ASN A 114 -10.15 -1.83 -0.66
C ASN A 114 -9.89 -2.33 -2.08
N ASN A 115 -9.45 -1.44 -2.95
CA ASN A 115 -9.11 -1.78 -4.33
C ASN A 115 -7.71 -1.30 -4.66
N LEU A 116 -6.92 -2.17 -5.27
CA LEU A 116 -5.65 -1.83 -5.92
C LEU A 116 -5.83 -2.02 -7.42
N VAL A 117 -5.64 -0.95 -8.18
CA VAL A 117 -5.76 -0.97 -9.64
C VAL A 117 -4.43 -0.59 -10.25
N ILE A 118 -3.96 -1.38 -11.23
CA ILE A 118 -2.72 -1.14 -11.95
C ILE A 118 -3.07 -0.74 -13.37
N VAL A 119 -2.57 0.42 -13.81
CA VAL A 119 -2.85 0.97 -15.13
C VAL A 119 -1.54 1.24 -15.85
N ASP A 120 -1.40 0.69 -17.06
CA ASP A 120 -0.28 1.01 -17.95
C ASP A 120 -0.73 2.09 -18.93
N VAL A 121 -0.12 3.26 -18.83
CA VAL A 121 -0.41 4.40 -19.71
C VAL A 121 0.47 4.30 -20.96
N LYS A 122 -0.10 4.59 -22.12
CA LYS A 122 0.64 4.57 -23.39
C LYS A 122 1.83 5.52 -23.33
N PRO A 123 2.97 5.14 -23.93
CA PRO A 123 4.13 6.02 -24.01
C PRO A 123 3.78 7.41 -24.55
N GLY A 124 4.30 8.45 -23.93
CA GLY A 124 4.04 9.83 -24.32
C GLY A 124 2.70 10.41 -23.84
N GLN A 125 1.85 9.61 -23.18
CA GLN A 125 0.53 10.06 -22.69
C GLN A 125 0.46 10.27 -21.19
N ASN A 126 1.59 10.16 -20.50
CA ASN A 126 1.60 10.21 -19.02
C ASN A 126 1.13 11.55 -18.47
N ASP A 127 1.57 12.66 -19.07
CA ASP A 127 1.17 13.99 -18.62
C ASP A 127 -0.32 14.25 -18.89
N ALA A 128 -0.83 13.81 -20.03
CA ALA A 128 -2.26 13.91 -20.37
C ALA A 128 -3.11 13.09 -19.41
N PHE A 129 -2.66 11.88 -19.06
CA PHE A 129 -3.34 11.02 -18.09
C PHE A 129 -3.38 11.67 -16.71
N ARG A 130 -2.24 12.20 -16.24
CA ARG A 130 -2.16 12.90 -14.96
C ARG A 130 -3.12 14.09 -14.92
N ALA A 131 -3.18 14.87 -15.98
CA ALA A 131 -4.02 16.05 -16.03
C ALA A 131 -5.52 15.73 -15.89
N VAL A 132 -5.94 14.53 -16.29
CA VAL A 132 -7.33 14.09 -16.16
C VAL A 132 -7.57 13.45 -14.79
N VAL A 133 -6.66 12.58 -14.35
CA VAL A 133 -6.87 11.72 -13.18
C VAL A 133 -6.71 12.47 -11.85
N MET A 134 -5.76 13.41 -11.75
CA MET A 134 -5.49 14.10 -10.51
C MET A 134 -6.67 14.95 -10.01
N PRO A 135 -7.32 15.77 -10.85
CA PRO A 135 -8.51 16.50 -10.41
C PRO A 135 -9.67 15.59 -10.04
N GLU A 136 -9.84 14.48 -10.76
CA GLU A 136 -10.89 13.51 -10.45
C GLU A 136 -10.72 12.90 -9.07
N MET A 137 -9.51 12.46 -8.71
CA MET A 137 -9.22 11.93 -7.38
C MET A 137 -9.48 12.97 -6.28
N ALA A 138 -9.03 14.20 -6.48
CA ALA A 138 -9.24 15.28 -5.52
C ALA A 138 -10.72 15.56 -5.32
N GLN A 139 -11.51 15.54 -6.39
CA GLN A 139 -12.96 15.75 -6.31
C GLN A 139 -13.65 14.59 -5.58
N SER A 140 -13.30 13.35 -5.88
CA SER A 140 -13.86 12.17 -5.20
C SER A 140 -13.61 12.21 -3.70
N MET A 141 -12.41 12.57 -3.26
CA MET A 141 -12.10 12.72 -1.84
C MET A 141 -12.94 13.82 -1.19
N ARG A 142 -13.24 14.89 -1.91
CA ARG A 142 -13.96 16.03 -1.38
C ARG A 142 -15.47 15.80 -1.30
N VAL A 143 -16.07 15.16 -2.31
CA VAL A 143 -17.54 15.10 -2.46
C VAL A 143 -18.16 13.75 -2.15
N GLU A 144 -17.41 12.65 -2.23
CA GLU A 144 -17.92 11.31 -1.99
C GLU A 144 -17.69 10.88 -0.55
N ASN A 145 -18.75 10.81 0.25
CA ASN A 145 -18.64 10.43 1.66
C ASN A 145 -18.14 9.01 1.88
N GLY A 146 -18.37 8.12 0.92
CA GLY A 146 -17.94 6.73 1.00
C GLY A 146 -16.46 6.52 0.67
N VAL A 147 -15.80 7.51 0.05
CA VAL A 147 -14.38 7.44 -0.28
C VAL A 147 -13.56 7.90 0.93
N ARG A 148 -12.76 6.99 1.50
CA ARG A 148 -11.99 7.25 2.72
C ARG A 148 -10.53 7.57 2.44
N ALA A 149 -9.96 6.97 1.41
CA ALA A 149 -8.58 7.19 1.01
C ALA A 149 -8.43 6.95 -0.49
N ILE A 150 -7.60 7.75 -1.13
CA ILE A 150 -7.15 7.53 -2.50
C ILE A 150 -5.65 7.80 -2.54
N TYR A 151 -4.90 6.83 -3.03
CA TYR A 151 -3.45 6.96 -3.23
C TYR A 151 -3.11 6.61 -4.66
N ALA A 152 -2.25 7.41 -5.27
CA ALA A 152 -1.74 7.13 -6.62
C ALA A 152 -0.23 7.27 -6.64
N ALA A 153 0.42 6.34 -7.31
CA ALA A 153 1.87 6.35 -7.44
C ALA A 153 2.29 5.71 -8.76
N THR A 154 3.47 6.06 -9.23
CA THR A 154 4.07 5.44 -10.42
C THR A 154 5.28 4.62 -10.03
N ALA A 155 5.55 3.53 -10.77
CA ALA A 155 6.74 2.72 -10.54
C ALA A 155 8.00 3.52 -10.92
N LYS A 156 9.04 3.48 -10.07
CA LYS A 156 10.31 4.17 -10.37
C LYS A 156 10.93 3.67 -11.66
N ASP A 157 10.87 2.37 -11.91
CA ASP A 157 11.49 1.72 -13.08
C ASP A 157 10.58 1.70 -14.30
N ALA A 158 9.31 2.09 -14.15
CA ALA A 158 8.33 2.13 -15.22
C ALA A 158 7.37 3.31 -15.01
N PRO A 159 7.78 4.55 -15.36
CA PRO A 159 7.01 5.76 -15.03
C PRO A 159 5.62 5.83 -15.64
N ASN A 160 5.32 5.02 -16.65
CA ASN A 160 3.99 4.94 -17.26
C ASN A 160 3.08 3.92 -16.58
N ARG A 161 3.57 3.18 -15.58
CA ARG A 161 2.76 2.26 -14.80
C ARG A 161 2.28 2.93 -13.53
N TRP A 162 0.98 3.04 -13.40
CA TRP A 162 0.30 3.67 -12.27
C TRP A 162 -0.34 2.64 -11.36
N TYR A 163 -0.24 2.89 -10.07
CA TYR A 163 -0.87 2.11 -9.03
C TYR A 163 -1.85 3.00 -8.28
N PHE A 164 -3.12 2.61 -8.27
CA PHE A 164 -4.16 3.32 -7.52
C PHE A 164 -4.64 2.43 -6.40
N TYR A 165 -4.69 2.98 -5.21
CA TYR A 165 -5.25 2.32 -4.05
C TYR A 165 -6.36 3.20 -3.46
N GLU A 166 -7.54 2.61 -3.25
CA GLU A 166 -8.70 3.29 -2.69
C GLU A 166 -9.54 2.38 -1.78
#